data_88f5f54ddd841d6a80ce308112182f02
#
_entry.id   88f5f54ddd841d6a80ce308112182f02
#
_cell.length_a   1.000
_cell.length_b   1.000
_cell.length_c   1.000
_cell.angle_alpha   90.00
_cell.angle_beta   90.00
_cell.angle_gamma   90.00
#
_symmetry.space_group_name_H-M   'P 1'
#
loop_
_entity.id
_entity.type
_entity.pdbx_description
1 polymer ?
#
loop_
_entity_poly.entity_id
_entity_poly.type
_entity_poly.pdbx_seq_one_letter_code
_entity_poly.pdbx_strand_id
1 'polypeptide(L)'
;MTAAGPGIRKAAAVVLTVGLSAALAACGSEDGGGGDGGDHAGHKGAPKLSVSGAYVSQPPMDDMAAGYLAVRNAGGGADELTSVTTPLASEVTLHTTKGNRMKQVSSLDVPADGRLELTSGGDHLMLTNLTHRPKVGERVSFTLHFATSDPIEIKVPVEPTTYRPKD
;
A
#
# COMPACT_ATOMS: atom_id res chain seq x y z
N MET A 1 -7.49 49.77 26.30
CA MET A 1 -7.19 50.74 25.25
C MET A 1 -7.35 50.01 23.93
N THR A 2 -8.59 50.05 23.35
CA THR A 2 -8.97 50.90 22.21
C THR A 2 -8.36 50.36 20.91
N ALA A 3 -9.04 49.98 19.86
CA ALA A 3 -10.36 50.11 19.24
C ALA A 3 -10.30 49.27 17.95
N ALA A 4 -11.21 48.47 17.54
CA ALA A 4 -12.44 48.74 16.76
C ALA A 4 -12.22 49.42 15.39
N GLY A 5 -12.74 48.73 14.35
CA GLY A 5 -13.09 49.40 13.12
C GLY A 5 -13.49 48.44 11.96
N PRO A 6 -14.74 48.48 11.51
CA PRO A 6 -15.27 47.60 10.48
C PRO A 6 -15.32 48.32 9.12
N GLY A 7 -15.33 47.53 8.04
CA GLY A 7 -15.50 48.03 6.67
C GLY A 7 -16.44 47.16 5.83
N ILE A 8 -17.71 47.45 5.89
CA ILE A 8 -18.78 46.96 5.02
C ILE A 8 -18.89 47.84 3.77
N ARG A 9 -19.14 47.30 2.59
CA ARG A 9 -19.93 47.88 1.47
C ARG A 9 -20.00 46.84 0.34
N LYS A 10 -21.17 46.19 0.06
CA LYS A 10 -22.31 46.58 -0.82
C LYS A 10 -21.83 46.97 -2.24
N ALA A 11 -22.39 46.56 -3.34
CA ALA A 11 -23.68 46.10 -3.80
C ALA A 11 -23.50 45.55 -5.24
N ALA A 12 -24.19 44.54 -5.66
CA ALA A 12 -25.38 44.51 -6.52
C ALA A 12 -25.17 44.96 -7.97
N ALA A 13 -25.44 44.09 -8.94
CA ALA A 13 -26.38 44.33 -10.02
C ALA A 13 -26.65 43.08 -10.85
N VAL A 14 -27.90 42.85 -10.99
CA VAL A 14 -28.65 41.94 -11.85
C VAL A 14 -28.58 42.38 -13.30
N VAL A 15 -28.37 41.49 -14.27
CA VAL A 15 -28.94 41.59 -15.61
C VAL A 15 -29.41 40.25 -16.10
N LEU A 16 -30.70 40.17 -16.26
CA LEU A 16 -31.47 39.09 -16.89
C LEU A 16 -31.47 39.36 -18.40
N THR A 17 -31.10 38.38 -19.24
CA THR A 17 -31.53 38.34 -20.63
C THR A 17 -31.94 36.93 -21.02
N VAL A 18 -33.22 36.81 -21.25
CA VAL A 18 -33.95 35.73 -21.90
C VAL A 18 -33.65 35.79 -23.40
N GLY A 19 -33.22 34.69 -23.98
CA GLY A 19 -33.08 34.53 -25.40
C GLY A 19 -33.54 33.14 -25.83
N LEU A 20 -34.82 33.06 -26.16
CA LEU A 20 -35.51 31.92 -26.77
C LEU A 20 -35.22 31.92 -28.28
N SER A 21 -34.67 30.83 -28.83
CA SER A 21 -34.75 30.55 -30.26
C SER A 21 -34.74 29.03 -30.49
N ALA A 22 -35.81 28.60 -31.14
CA ALA A 22 -36.12 27.24 -31.51
C ALA A 22 -35.60 26.89 -32.93
N ALA A 23 -35.55 25.55 -33.18
CA ALA A 23 -35.63 24.82 -34.42
C ALA A 23 -34.35 24.76 -35.29
N LEU A 24 -33.92 23.62 -35.78
CA LEU A 24 -34.53 22.70 -36.71
C LEU A 24 -33.69 21.43 -36.85
N ALA A 25 -34.37 20.31 -37.04
CA ALA A 25 -33.83 19.03 -37.36
C ALA A 25 -33.16 18.99 -38.73
N ALA A 26 -32.08 18.24 -38.87
CA ALA A 26 -31.62 17.67 -40.12
C ALA A 26 -30.93 16.32 -39.83
N CYS A 27 -31.59 15.24 -40.27
CA CYS A 27 -30.95 13.95 -40.48
C CYS A 27 -29.90 14.07 -41.58
N GLY A 28 -28.73 13.50 -41.34
CA GLY A 28 -27.68 13.31 -42.31
C GLY A 28 -26.85 12.12 -41.89
N SER A 29 -27.15 10.94 -42.42
CA SER A 29 -26.30 9.76 -42.39
C SER A 29 -25.15 9.98 -43.35
N GLU A 30 -23.88 9.84 -42.88
CA GLU A 30 -22.78 9.40 -43.76
C GLU A 30 -21.64 8.83 -42.90
N ASP A 31 -21.23 7.66 -43.30
CA ASP A 31 -20.07 6.90 -42.89
C ASP A 31 -18.78 7.71 -42.84
N GLY A 32 -17.99 7.49 -41.82
CA GLY A 32 -16.64 8.01 -41.76
C GLY A 32 -15.93 7.49 -40.49
N GLY A 33 -15.23 6.35 -40.63
CA GLY A 33 -14.41 5.77 -39.58
C GLY A 33 -13.41 6.79 -39.04
N GLY A 34 -13.45 7.02 -37.74
CA GLY A 34 -12.49 7.79 -36.99
C GLY A 34 -12.29 7.06 -35.68
N GLY A 35 -11.11 6.44 -35.53
CA GLY A 35 -10.73 5.71 -34.33
C GLY A 35 -10.89 6.58 -33.10
N ASP A 36 -11.87 6.22 -32.31
CA ASP A 36 -12.02 6.73 -30.94
C ASP A 36 -10.98 6.04 -30.06
N GLY A 37 -9.81 6.66 -30.02
CA GLY A 37 -8.83 6.39 -28.96
C GLY A 37 -9.39 6.90 -27.63
N GLY A 38 -10.44 6.26 -27.16
CA GLY A 38 -10.90 6.40 -25.80
C GLY A 38 -9.78 5.90 -24.89
N ASP A 39 -8.95 6.81 -24.39
CA ASP A 39 -8.22 6.60 -23.17
C ASP A 39 -9.23 6.26 -22.06
N HIS A 40 -9.59 4.98 -22.02
CA HIS A 40 -10.06 4.38 -20.79
C HIS A 40 -8.87 4.46 -19.83
N ALA A 41 -8.70 5.59 -19.17
CA ALA A 41 -8.06 5.63 -17.88
C ALA A 41 -8.87 4.66 -17.03
N GLY A 42 -8.51 3.37 -17.12
CA GLY A 42 -9.12 2.30 -16.38
C GLY A 42 -9.12 2.76 -14.93
N HIS A 43 -10.27 2.83 -14.34
CA HIS A 43 -10.39 2.94 -12.89
C HIS A 43 -9.67 1.71 -12.35
N LYS A 44 -8.38 1.88 -12.04
CA LYS A 44 -7.63 0.85 -11.32
C LYS A 44 -8.40 0.69 -10.02
N GLY A 45 -9.07 -0.45 -9.88
CA GLY A 45 -9.84 -0.74 -8.68
C GLY A 45 -8.92 -0.61 -7.45
N ALA A 46 -9.51 -0.41 -6.26
CA ALA A 46 -8.74 -0.36 -5.03
C ALA A 46 -7.91 -1.64 -4.83
N PRO A 47 -6.76 -1.57 -4.14
CA PRO A 47 -6.03 -2.75 -3.71
C PRO A 47 -6.91 -3.69 -2.88
N LYS A 48 -6.71 -5.01 -3.00
CA LYS A 48 -7.35 -6.04 -2.19
C LYS A 48 -6.27 -6.96 -1.63
N LEU A 49 -5.75 -6.60 -0.47
CA LEU A 49 -4.59 -7.23 0.11
C LEU A 49 -4.95 -8.42 0.99
N SER A 50 -4.12 -9.45 0.95
CA SER A 50 -4.15 -10.58 1.88
C SER A 50 -2.73 -11.05 2.16
N VAL A 51 -2.48 -11.50 3.40
CA VAL A 51 -1.15 -11.94 3.86
C VAL A 51 -1.16 -13.45 4.08
N SER A 52 -0.11 -14.13 3.65
CA SER A 52 0.07 -15.57 3.79
C SER A 52 1.53 -15.95 4.00
N GLY A 53 1.79 -17.19 4.41
CA GLY A 53 3.14 -17.75 4.54
C GLY A 53 4.05 -16.98 5.51
N ALA A 54 3.47 -16.23 6.46
CA ALA A 54 4.24 -15.43 7.39
C ALA A 54 4.93 -16.28 8.45
N TYR A 55 6.23 -16.05 8.68
CA TYR A 55 6.99 -16.64 9.77
C TYR A 55 8.17 -15.75 10.19
N VAL A 56 8.62 -15.93 11.43
CA VAL A 56 9.88 -15.39 11.93
C VAL A 56 10.86 -16.55 12.04
N SER A 57 12.05 -16.41 11.46
CA SER A 57 13.11 -17.40 11.65
C SER A 57 13.68 -17.25 13.06
N GLN A 58 13.72 -18.35 13.83
CA GLN A 58 14.32 -18.33 15.16
C GLN A 58 15.78 -17.85 15.06
N PRO A 59 16.13 -16.74 15.72
CA PRO A 59 17.48 -16.19 15.60
C PRO A 59 18.50 -17.01 16.40
N PRO A 60 19.76 -17.08 15.93
CA PRO A 60 20.84 -17.68 16.70
C PRO A 60 21.26 -16.80 17.88
N MET A 61 21.03 -15.51 17.82
CA MET A 61 21.34 -14.48 18.84
C MET A 61 20.05 -13.83 19.36
N ASP A 62 20.17 -13.05 20.44
CA ASP A 62 19.01 -12.53 21.17
C ASP A 62 18.58 -11.13 20.71
N ASP A 63 19.33 -10.51 19.82
CA ASP A 63 19.21 -9.10 19.47
C ASP A 63 18.51 -8.82 18.14
N MET A 64 18.52 -9.78 17.20
CA MET A 64 17.88 -9.60 15.90
C MET A 64 17.27 -10.88 15.35
N ALA A 65 16.21 -10.73 14.54
CA ALA A 65 15.54 -11.81 13.83
C ALA A 65 15.16 -11.37 12.41
N ALA A 66 14.93 -12.34 11.53
CA ALA A 66 14.38 -12.09 10.19
C ALA A 66 12.93 -12.57 10.11
N GLY A 67 12.09 -11.74 9.49
CA GLY A 67 10.69 -12.04 9.22
C GLY A 67 10.42 -12.15 7.73
N TYR A 68 9.54 -13.07 7.37
CA TYR A 68 9.18 -13.39 5.99
C TYR A 68 7.68 -13.53 5.86
N LEU A 69 7.13 -13.17 4.71
CA LEU A 69 5.70 -13.27 4.40
C LEU A 69 5.45 -13.03 2.91
N ALA A 70 4.26 -13.34 2.45
CA ALA A 70 3.78 -12.92 1.14
C ALA A 70 2.53 -12.04 1.30
N VAL A 71 2.47 -10.95 0.55
CA VAL A 71 1.29 -10.09 0.39
C VAL A 71 0.75 -10.27 -1.02
N ARG A 72 -0.44 -10.83 -1.14
CA ARG A 72 -1.17 -10.92 -2.41
C ARG A 72 -2.08 -9.71 -2.55
N ASN A 73 -2.08 -9.12 -3.71
CA ASN A 73 -3.04 -8.11 -4.12
C ASN A 73 -3.92 -8.68 -5.24
N ALA A 74 -5.21 -8.84 -4.96
CA ALA A 74 -6.21 -9.28 -5.92
C ALA A 74 -7.04 -8.10 -6.47
N GLY A 75 -6.60 -6.87 -6.21
CA GLY A 75 -7.23 -5.63 -6.68
C GLY A 75 -6.46 -5.00 -7.83
N GLY A 76 -7.15 -4.18 -8.64
CA GLY A 76 -6.57 -3.52 -9.80
C GLY A 76 -5.71 -2.29 -9.48
N GLY A 77 -5.65 -1.83 -8.23
CA GLY A 77 -4.75 -0.78 -7.76
C GLY A 77 -3.49 -1.37 -7.12
N ALA A 78 -2.32 -0.81 -7.40
CA ALA A 78 -1.08 -1.14 -6.68
C ALA A 78 -1.08 -0.50 -5.29
N ASP A 79 -0.28 -1.05 -4.38
CA ASP A 79 -0.03 -0.51 -3.04
C ASP A 79 1.46 -0.65 -2.69
N GLU A 80 1.87 -0.20 -1.53
CA GLU A 80 3.22 -0.37 -1.01
C GLU A 80 3.17 -0.77 0.46
N LEU A 81 3.99 -1.74 0.87
CA LEU A 81 4.25 -2.02 2.27
C LEU A 81 5.27 -0.98 2.77
N THR A 82 4.84 -0.11 3.68
CA THR A 82 5.65 1.02 4.17
C THR A 82 6.33 0.75 5.50
N SER A 83 5.70 -0.05 6.36
CA SER A 83 6.30 -0.46 7.64
C SER A 83 5.62 -1.70 8.22
N VAL A 84 6.29 -2.33 9.15
CA VAL A 84 5.73 -3.40 9.99
C VAL A 84 6.07 -3.11 11.43
N THR A 85 5.11 -3.30 12.33
CA THR A 85 5.30 -3.14 13.77
C THR A 85 5.00 -4.45 14.49
N THR A 86 5.68 -4.67 15.62
CA THR A 86 5.52 -5.86 16.46
C THR A 86 5.90 -5.56 17.91
N PRO A 87 5.24 -6.18 18.91
CA PRO A 87 5.70 -6.11 20.29
C PRO A 87 7.02 -6.87 20.54
N LEU A 88 7.43 -7.74 19.62
CA LEU A 88 8.65 -8.54 19.74
C LEU A 88 9.93 -7.72 19.60
N ALA A 89 9.89 -6.62 18.85
CA ALA A 89 11.07 -5.80 18.55
C ALA A 89 10.74 -4.31 18.65
N SER A 90 11.70 -3.50 19.05
CA SER A 90 11.52 -2.04 19.08
C SER A 90 11.70 -1.40 17.70
N GLU A 91 12.33 -2.11 16.78
CA GLU A 91 12.52 -1.63 15.41
C GLU A 91 12.33 -2.78 14.40
N VAL A 92 11.59 -2.50 13.34
CA VAL A 92 11.45 -3.39 12.18
C VAL A 92 11.75 -2.58 10.92
N THR A 93 12.71 -3.05 10.13
CA THR A 93 13.12 -2.40 8.88
C THR A 93 12.88 -3.30 7.68
N LEU A 94 12.52 -2.68 6.55
CA LEU A 94 12.35 -3.36 5.27
C LEU A 94 13.69 -3.42 4.55
N HIS A 95 14.06 -4.59 4.09
CA HIS A 95 15.31 -4.80 3.37
C HIS A 95 15.08 -5.50 2.03
N THR A 96 15.86 -5.10 1.04
CA THR A 96 15.97 -5.81 -0.24
C THR A 96 17.39 -6.36 -0.40
N THR A 97 17.49 -7.55 -0.97
CA THR A 97 18.79 -8.15 -1.31
C THR A 97 18.91 -8.29 -2.81
N LYS A 98 19.93 -7.65 -3.39
CA LYS A 98 20.29 -7.78 -4.81
C LYS A 98 21.74 -8.29 -4.94
N GLY A 99 21.87 -9.51 -5.45
CA GLY A 99 23.15 -10.22 -5.43
C GLY A 99 23.58 -10.46 -3.97
N ASN A 100 24.80 -10.04 -3.59
CA ASN A 100 25.31 -10.19 -2.21
C ASN A 100 25.17 -8.91 -1.37
N ARG A 101 24.32 -7.97 -1.78
CA ARG A 101 24.15 -6.69 -1.07
C ARG A 101 22.75 -6.57 -0.53
N MET A 102 22.66 -6.46 0.79
CA MET A 102 21.45 -6.08 1.53
C MET A 102 21.36 -4.57 1.62
N LYS A 103 20.19 -4.00 1.38
CA LYS A 103 19.92 -2.57 1.51
C LYS A 103 18.57 -2.36 2.18
N GLN A 104 18.55 -1.48 3.17
CA GLN A 104 17.30 -0.98 3.74
C GLN A 104 16.57 -0.12 2.71
N VAL A 105 15.25 -0.26 2.65
CA VAL A 105 14.34 0.51 1.79
C VAL A 105 13.21 1.11 2.63
N SER A 106 12.58 2.17 2.12
CA SER A 106 11.46 2.83 2.79
C SER A 106 10.13 2.14 2.54
N SER A 107 10.01 1.42 1.43
CA SER A 107 8.81 0.67 1.04
C SER A 107 9.15 -0.48 0.12
N LEU A 108 8.20 -1.41 -0.01
CA LEU A 108 8.23 -2.52 -0.95
C LEU A 108 6.93 -2.53 -1.75
N ASP A 109 7.04 -2.59 -3.08
CA ASP A 109 5.91 -2.54 -4.00
C ASP A 109 5.01 -3.77 -3.87
N VAL A 110 3.69 -3.56 -3.82
CA VAL A 110 2.66 -4.60 -3.92
C VAL A 110 1.88 -4.35 -5.22
N PRO A 111 2.29 -4.96 -6.34
CA PRO A 111 1.71 -4.67 -7.65
C PRO A 111 0.21 -5.03 -7.71
N ALA A 112 -0.54 -4.31 -8.55
CA ALA A 112 -1.92 -4.66 -8.87
C ALA A 112 -1.99 -6.06 -9.47
N ASP A 113 -3.00 -6.84 -9.09
CA ASP A 113 -3.23 -8.23 -9.53
C ASP A 113 -1.99 -9.14 -9.37
N GLY A 114 -1.12 -8.79 -8.40
CA GLY A 114 0.17 -9.41 -8.19
C GLY A 114 0.46 -9.77 -6.74
N ARG A 115 1.72 -9.89 -6.42
CA ARG A 115 2.17 -10.17 -5.05
C ARG A 115 3.56 -9.63 -4.75
N LEU A 116 3.80 -9.30 -3.48
CA LEU A 116 5.09 -9.06 -2.88
C LEU A 116 5.49 -10.32 -2.11
N GLU A 117 6.71 -10.79 -2.28
CA GLU A 117 7.25 -11.95 -1.56
C GLU A 117 8.51 -11.56 -0.78
N LEU A 118 8.43 -11.72 0.54
CA LEU A 118 9.58 -11.60 1.42
C LEU A 118 10.12 -13.01 1.71
N THR A 119 11.31 -13.27 1.21
CA THR A 119 11.94 -14.60 1.24
C THR A 119 13.40 -14.54 1.68
N SER A 120 13.93 -15.65 2.16
CA SER A 120 15.34 -15.73 2.51
C SER A 120 16.23 -15.53 1.28
N GLY A 121 17.11 -14.53 1.34
CA GLY A 121 17.97 -14.15 0.22
C GLY A 121 17.35 -13.11 -0.74
N GLY A 122 16.09 -12.74 -0.55
CA GLY A 122 15.37 -11.69 -1.25
C GLY A 122 15.00 -10.53 -0.33
N ASP A 123 13.80 -9.99 -0.56
CA ASP A 123 13.20 -9.00 0.33
C ASP A 123 12.84 -9.65 1.67
N HIS A 124 13.02 -8.93 2.78
CA HIS A 124 12.77 -9.45 4.11
C HIS A 124 12.58 -8.34 5.14
N LEU A 125 12.03 -8.71 6.29
CA LEU A 125 11.96 -7.86 7.48
C LEU A 125 13.17 -8.15 8.36
N MET A 126 13.82 -7.08 8.83
CA MET A 126 14.83 -7.16 9.88
C MET A 126 14.24 -6.62 11.17
N LEU A 127 14.14 -7.46 12.18
CA LEU A 127 13.70 -7.12 13.52
C LEU A 127 14.94 -6.90 14.39
N THR A 128 15.07 -5.73 14.99
CA THR A 128 16.22 -5.39 15.87
C THR A 128 15.76 -4.97 17.26
N ASN A 129 16.66 -5.09 18.22
CA ASN A 129 16.36 -4.85 19.62
C ASN A 129 15.16 -5.67 20.09
N LEU A 130 15.28 -6.99 19.99
CA LEU A 130 14.24 -7.91 20.44
C LEU A 130 14.01 -7.78 21.94
N THR A 131 12.74 -7.83 22.34
CA THR A 131 12.36 -7.83 23.78
C THR A 131 12.75 -9.13 24.48
N HIS A 132 12.84 -10.22 23.74
CA HIS A 132 13.34 -11.52 24.15
C HIS A 132 13.69 -12.33 22.92
N ARG A 133 14.46 -13.40 23.09
CA ARG A 133 14.71 -14.37 22.03
C ARG A 133 13.47 -15.25 21.80
N PRO A 134 12.81 -15.13 20.63
CA PRO A 134 11.59 -15.90 20.36
C PRO A 134 11.91 -17.38 20.21
N LYS A 135 10.98 -18.24 20.66
CA LYS A 135 11.13 -19.71 20.64
C LYS A 135 10.31 -20.31 19.50
N VAL A 136 10.81 -21.39 18.93
CA VAL A 136 10.06 -22.17 17.92
C VAL A 136 8.68 -22.55 18.46
N GLY A 137 7.64 -22.30 17.65
CA GLY A 137 6.24 -22.49 18.02
C GLY A 137 5.57 -21.30 18.71
N GLU A 138 6.34 -20.30 19.15
CA GLU A 138 5.78 -19.04 19.63
C GLU A 138 5.03 -18.31 18.52
N ARG A 139 3.97 -17.56 18.86
CA ARG A 139 3.24 -16.73 17.92
C ARG A 139 3.38 -15.27 18.32
N VAL A 140 3.88 -14.47 17.40
CA VAL A 140 4.06 -13.03 17.56
C VAL A 140 3.08 -12.25 16.69
N SER A 141 2.63 -11.07 17.15
CA SER A 141 1.77 -10.21 16.34
C SER A 141 2.60 -9.34 15.44
N PHE A 142 2.21 -9.25 14.17
CA PHE A 142 2.70 -8.22 13.26
C PHE A 142 1.52 -7.37 12.81
N THR A 143 1.73 -6.05 12.73
CA THR A 143 0.84 -5.12 12.05
C THR A 143 1.56 -4.56 10.84
N LEU A 144 1.07 -4.87 9.66
CA LEU A 144 1.60 -4.38 8.39
C LEU A 144 0.89 -3.09 8.04
N HIS A 145 1.64 -2.06 7.69
CA HIS A 145 1.13 -0.75 7.28
C HIS A 145 1.40 -0.55 5.79
N PHE A 146 0.39 -0.09 5.08
CA PHE A 146 0.44 0.13 3.63
C PHE A 146 0.27 1.62 3.30
N ALA A 147 0.61 2.00 2.08
CA ALA A 147 0.50 3.40 1.64
C ALA A 147 -0.96 3.84 1.46
N THR A 148 -1.82 2.93 0.98
CA THR A 148 -3.23 3.24 0.65
C THR A 148 -4.25 2.35 1.34
N SER A 149 -3.90 1.10 1.66
CA SER A 149 -4.80 0.16 2.33
C SER A 149 -4.75 0.29 3.84
N ASP A 150 -5.81 -0.13 4.50
CA ASP A 150 -5.86 -0.25 5.95
C ASP A 150 -4.79 -1.22 6.47
N PRO A 151 -4.27 -1.01 7.68
CA PRO A 151 -3.32 -1.93 8.29
C PRO A 151 -3.88 -3.35 8.46
N ILE A 152 -3.02 -4.36 8.27
CA ILE A 152 -3.39 -5.77 8.45
C ILE A 152 -2.62 -6.33 9.64
N GLU A 153 -3.36 -6.82 10.65
CA GLU A 153 -2.77 -7.53 11.79
C GLU A 153 -2.82 -9.05 11.55
N ILE A 154 -1.68 -9.71 11.81
CA ILE A 154 -1.53 -11.17 11.69
C ILE A 154 -0.80 -11.76 12.89
N LYS A 155 -1.02 -13.06 13.14
CA LYS A 155 -0.26 -13.87 14.10
C LYS A 155 0.75 -14.74 13.34
N VAL A 156 2.02 -14.49 13.59
CA VAL A 156 3.16 -15.04 12.87
C VAL A 156 3.85 -16.10 13.74
N PRO A 157 3.98 -17.35 13.29
CA PRO A 157 4.71 -18.36 14.02
C PRO A 157 6.22 -18.12 13.95
N VAL A 158 6.91 -18.51 14.99
CA VAL A 158 8.37 -18.62 15.00
C VAL A 158 8.77 -20.02 14.58
N GLU A 159 9.57 -20.09 13.52
CA GLU A 159 9.99 -21.34 12.88
C GLU A 159 11.51 -21.56 13.03
N PRO A 160 11.98 -22.82 13.00
CA PRO A 160 13.42 -23.09 13.04
C PRO A 160 14.15 -22.48 11.83
N THR A 161 15.44 -22.20 11.97
CA THR A 161 16.28 -21.67 10.87
C THR A 161 16.33 -22.55 9.63
N THR A 162 16.02 -23.85 9.80
CA THR A 162 15.94 -24.83 8.70
C THR A 162 14.57 -24.86 8.01
N TYR A 163 13.59 -24.10 8.52
CA TYR A 163 12.25 -24.05 7.92
C TYR A 163 12.30 -23.56 6.48
N ARG A 164 11.54 -24.22 5.64
CA ARG A 164 11.28 -23.82 4.26
C ARG A 164 9.76 -23.86 4.05
N PRO A 165 9.13 -22.74 3.68
CA PRO A 165 7.71 -22.73 3.32
C PRO A 165 7.47 -23.80 2.23
N LYS A 166 6.33 -24.48 2.32
CA LYS A 166 5.82 -25.29 1.20
C LYS A 166 5.02 -24.34 0.31
N ASP A 167 5.32 -24.35 -0.97
CA ASP A 167 4.57 -23.65 -2.01
C ASP A 167 3.12 -24.13 -2.07
#